data_221a60c332d8e83f17153a5f497b9cf2
#
_entry.id   221a60c332d8e83f17153a5f497b9cf2
#
_cell.length_a   1.000
_cell.length_b   1.000
_cell.length_c   1.000
_cell.angle_alpha   90.00
_cell.angle_beta   90.00
_cell.angle_gamma   90.00
#
_symmetry.space_group_name_H-M   'P 1'
#
loop_
_entity.id
_entity.type
_entity.pdbx_description
1 polymer ?
#
loop_
_entity_poly.entity_id
_entity_poly.type
_entity_poly.pdbx_seq_one_letter_code
_entity_poly.pdbx_strand_id
1 'polypeptide(L)'
;MSAPGEGSRSATLNLAEIRHPREHVVLALSAAANVAVVAVAAAVVYLAPEWAAGHGRVTALVQRLRLAVIAAILILPFVSLLRLGRWASFRENSIQLGREQVPAIFAVLDRLCRVAGIDPPELYASAMGGVGISTALALGGRRIIVLGQDVFQGLERIEDRADVLEFVLGYELGRLVLGHASWWEDLLLGYLKRIPVLRLPLITVQTASRDRFAATLSPGSIRGLVLLAAGGDLLDHVDAAAFVEQILRDPTPARWAWVGKLERGGPHLAARIRALSRAGLLRAPALGAARTS
;
A
#
# COMPACT_ATOMS: atom_id res chain seq x y z
N MET A 1 49.36 -6.23 18.91
CA MET A 1 48.77 -6.56 17.60
C MET A 1 47.28 -6.31 17.75
N SER A 2 46.87 -5.12 17.34
CA SER A 2 45.48 -4.65 17.45
C SER A 2 44.75 -5.05 16.17
N ALA A 3 43.63 -5.76 16.32
CA ALA A 3 42.73 -6.10 15.21
C ALA A 3 42.02 -4.83 14.71
N PRO A 4 41.90 -4.61 13.40
CA PRO A 4 41.15 -3.48 12.88
C PRO A 4 39.67 -3.76 13.06
N GLY A 5 39.00 -2.86 13.77
CA GLY A 5 37.53 -2.87 13.93
C GLY A 5 36.86 -2.76 12.57
N GLU A 6 36.11 -3.77 12.20
CA GLU A 6 35.14 -3.75 11.12
C GLU A 6 33.98 -2.81 11.52
N GLY A 7 34.15 -1.56 11.21
CA GLY A 7 33.07 -0.59 11.17
C GLY A 7 32.11 -0.94 10.05
N SER A 8 31.17 -1.87 10.31
CA SER A 8 30.00 -2.07 9.47
C SER A 8 29.23 -0.74 9.39
N ARG A 9 29.53 0.06 8.38
CA ARG A 9 28.65 1.16 7.95
C ARG A 9 27.36 0.50 7.51
N SER A 10 26.35 0.50 8.37
CA SER A 10 24.97 0.24 7.95
C SER A 10 24.66 1.24 6.83
N ALA A 11 24.62 0.75 5.61
CA ALA A 11 24.24 1.57 4.47
C ALA A 11 22.80 2.04 4.73
N THR A 12 22.65 3.26 5.17
CA THR A 12 21.33 3.89 5.39
C THR A 12 20.63 3.90 4.03
N LEU A 13 19.46 3.28 3.96
CA LEU A 13 18.66 3.25 2.74
C LEU A 13 18.35 4.69 2.30
N ASN A 14 18.71 5.02 1.07
CA ASN A 14 18.35 6.30 0.48
C ASN A 14 16.88 6.28 0.05
N LEU A 15 15.99 6.70 0.95
CA LEU A 15 14.54 6.71 0.69
C LEU A 15 14.15 7.58 -0.50
N ALA A 16 14.94 8.61 -0.82
CA ALA A 16 14.67 9.48 -1.97
C ALA A 16 14.85 8.75 -3.30
N GLU A 17 15.83 7.85 -3.41
CA GLU A 17 16.06 7.03 -4.60
C GLU A 17 15.04 5.89 -4.74
N ILE A 18 14.58 5.37 -3.61
CA ILE A 18 13.59 4.29 -3.57
C ILE A 18 12.22 4.79 -3.97
N ARG A 19 11.83 6.01 -3.58
CA ARG A 19 10.53 6.60 -3.95
C ARG A 19 10.37 6.67 -5.46
N HIS A 20 9.15 6.47 -5.91
CA HIS A 20 8.83 6.68 -7.32
C HIS A 20 9.07 8.16 -7.70
N PRO A 21 9.80 8.48 -8.80
CA PRO A 21 10.22 9.86 -9.11
C PRO A 21 9.08 10.88 -9.18
N ARG A 22 7.87 10.43 -9.53
CA ARG A 22 6.67 11.28 -9.63
C ARG A 22 5.84 11.33 -8.35
N GLU A 23 6.23 10.63 -7.27
CA GLU A 23 5.39 10.51 -6.08
C GLU A 23 5.11 11.87 -5.43
N HIS A 24 6.14 12.71 -5.25
CA HIS A 24 5.96 14.03 -4.66
C HIS A 24 5.07 14.94 -5.50
N VAL A 25 5.22 14.89 -6.83
CA VAL A 25 4.39 15.69 -7.75
C VAL A 25 2.93 15.22 -7.70
N VAL A 26 2.70 13.90 -7.76
CA VAL A 26 1.34 13.35 -7.69
C VAL A 26 0.71 13.63 -6.32
N LEU A 27 1.47 13.53 -5.23
CA LEU A 27 0.99 13.86 -3.89
C LEU A 27 0.59 15.34 -3.80
N ALA A 28 1.43 16.26 -4.30
CA ALA A 28 1.15 17.71 -4.30
C ALA A 28 -0.10 18.03 -5.15
N LEU A 29 -0.20 17.46 -6.36
CA LEU A 29 -1.37 17.64 -7.21
C LEU A 29 -2.65 17.06 -6.56
N SER A 30 -2.53 15.92 -5.89
CA SER A 30 -3.64 15.31 -5.16
C SER A 30 -4.10 16.17 -3.98
N ALA A 31 -3.15 16.74 -3.25
CA ALA A 31 -3.46 17.68 -2.16
C ALA A 31 -4.12 18.96 -2.69
N ALA A 32 -3.59 19.54 -3.76
CA ALA A 32 -4.18 20.72 -4.41
C ALA A 32 -5.60 20.43 -4.91
N ALA A 33 -5.83 19.30 -5.55
CA ALA A 33 -7.15 18.87 -6.00
C ALA A 33 -8.12 18.67 -4.83
N ASN A 34 -7.65 18.10 -3.70
CA ASN A 34 -8.48 17.97 -2.50
C ASN A 34 -8.87 19.33 -1.91
N VAL A 35 -7.92 20.27 -1.83
CA VAL A 35 -8.19 21.64 -1.39
C VAL A 35 -9.18 22.33 -2.34
N ALA A 36 -9.02 22.17 -3.65
CA ALA A 36 -9.95 22.73 -4.64
C ALA A 36 -11.38 22.17 -4.48
N VAL A 37 -11.52 20.87 -4.24
CA VAL A 37 -12.83 20.24 -3.97
C VAL A 37 -13.47 20.86 -2.73
N VAL A 38 -12.71 21.03 -1.65
CA VAL A 38 -13.22 21.65 -0.41
C VAL A 38 -13.57 23.12 -0.63
N ALA A 39 -12.74 23.87 -1.35
CA ALA A 39 -12.97 25.28 -1.65
C ALA A 39 -14.24 25.49 -2.51
N VAL A 40 -14.43 24.65 -3.55
CA VAL A 40 -15.66 24.69 -4.38
C VAL A 40 -16.89 24.33 -3.53
N ALA A 41 -16.78 23.32 -2.67
CA ALA A 41 -17.86 22.96 -1.77
C ALA A 41 -18.21 24.11 -0.81
N ALA A 42 -17.22 24.78 -0.24
CA ALA A 42 -17.43 25.96 0.60
C ALA A 42 -18.06 27.11 -0.18
N ALA A 43 -17.58 27.40 -1.39
CA ALA A 43 -18.17 28.43 -2.25
C ALA A 43 -19.66 28.16 -2.55
N VAL A 44 -20.02 26.92 -2.84
CA VAL A 44 -21.44 26.53 -3.04
C VAL A 44 -22.26 26.78 -1.77
N VAL A 45 -21.70 26.47 -0.60
CA VAL A 45 -22.45 26.69 0.67
C VAL A 45 -22.67 28.18 0.97
N TYR A 46 -21.68 29.01 0.71
CA TYR A 46 -21.70 30.43 1.11
C TYR A 46 -22.27 31.37 0.03
N LEU A 47 -21.92 31.17 -1.25
CA LEU A 47 -22.25 32.12 -2.33
C LEU A 47 -23.56 31.76 -3.07
N ALA A 48 -23.87 30.47 -3.21
CA ALA A 48 -25.02 30.05 -3.98
C ALA A 48 -26.38 30.54 -3.41
N PRO A 49 -26.60 30.67 -2.08
CA PRO A 49 -27.85 31.22 -1.55
C PRO A 49 -28.08 32.67 -1.94
N GLU A 50 -27.04 33.51 -1.94
CA GLU A 50 -27.15 34.93 -2.32
C GLU A 50 -27.55 35.10 -3.79
N TRP A 51 -26.90 34.30 -4.66
CA TRP A 51 -27.20 34.29 -6.09
C TRP A 51 -28.63 33.81 -6.38
N ALA A 52 -29.15 32.84 -5.62
CA ALA A 52 -30.47 32.25 -5.82
C ALA A 52 -31.62 33.09 -5.25
N ALA A 53 -31.35 34.09 -4.43
CA ALA A 53 -32.36 34.83 -3.66
C ALA A 53 -33.45 35.53 -4.50
N GLY A 54 -33.21 35.73 -5.81
CA GLY A 54 -34.23 36.32 -6.73
C GLY A 54 -35.01 35.30 -7.57
N HIS A 55 -34.78 33.99 -7.42
CA HIS A 55 -35.26 32.97 -8.36
C HIS A 55 -35.97 31.80 -7.66
N GLY A 56 -37.25 31.97 -7.32
CA GLY A 56 -38.04 31.07 -6.46
C GLY A 56 -37.82 29.55 -6.63
N ARG A 57 -37.92 28.98 -7.85
CA ARG A 57 -37.67 27.53 -8.08
C ARG A 57 -36.18 27.12 -7.94
N VAL A 58 -35.28 28.03 -8.30
CA VAL A 58 -33.82 27.83 -8.19
C VAL A 58 -33.39 27.85 -6.74
N THR A 59 -34.00 28.69 -5.90
CA THR A 59 -33.71 28.78 -4.46
C THR A 59 -33.89 27.43 -3.76
N ALA A 60 -34.99 26.72 -4.03
CA ALA A 60 -35.23 25.40 -3.43
C ALA A 60 -34.17 24.35 -3.85
N LEU A 61 -33.76 24.38 -5.12
CA LEU A 61 -32.71 23.48 -5.62
C LEU A 61 -31.36 23.79 -4.97
N VAL A 62 -30.99 25.07 -4.89
CA VAL A 62 -29.74 25.53 -4.26
C VAL A 62 -29.69 25.16 -2.77
N GLN A 63 -30.81 25.32 -2.04
CA GLN A 63 -30.86 24.91 -0.63
C GLN A 63 -30.66 23.39 -0.46
N ARG A 64 -31.26 22.57 -1.33
CA ARG A 64 -31.02 21.10 -1.30
C ARG A 64 -29.57 20.77 -1.60
N LEU A 65 -28.97 21.41 -2.60
CA LEU A 65 -27.56 21.22 -2.95
C LEU A 65 -26.64 21.64 -1.78
N ARG A 66 -26.93 22.77 -1.16
CA ARG A 66 -26.20 23.25 0.03
C ARG A 66 -26.23 22.22 1.16
N LEU A 67 -27.40 21.67 1.50
CA LEU A 67 -27.55 20.66 2.53
C LEU A 67 -26.75 19.38 2.16
N ALA A 68 -26.79 18.94 0.90
CA ALA A 68 -26.04 17.80 0.42
C ALA A 68 -24.52 18.03 0.54
N VAL A 69 -24.04 19.23 0.22
CA VAL A 69 -22.62 19.59 0.35
C VAL A 69 -22.19 19.65 1.82
N ILE A 70 -22.99 20.24 2.71
CA ILE A 70 -22.73 20.24 4.15
C ILE A 70 -22.67 18.80 4.69
N ALA A 71 -23.64 17.97 4.32
CA ALA A 71 -23.62 16.55 4.69
C ALA A 71 -22.35 15.83 4.19
N ALA A 72 -21.93 16.09 2.95
CA ALA A 72 -20.71 15.52 2.39
C ALA A 72 -19.44 15.99 3.14
N ILE A 73 -19.39 17.26 3.57
CA ILE A 73 -18.29 17.78 4.38
C ILE A 73 -18.26 17.09 5.76
N LEU A 74 -19.41 16.89 6.39
CA LEU A 74 -19.52 16.28 7.72
C LEU A 74 -19.28 14.76 7.72
N ILE A 75 -19.57 14.08 6.60
CA ILE A 75 -19.40 12.62 6.50
C ILE A 75 -17.94 12.20 6.64
N LEU A 76 -16.99 13.05 6.26
CA LEU A 76 -15.57 12.70 6.30
C LEU A 76 -15.04 12.53 7.73
N PRO A 77 -15.21 13.49 8.66
CA PRO A 77 -14.82 13.31 10.05
C PRO A 77 -15.59 12.16 10.71
N PHE A 78 -16.88 12.01 10.38
CA PHE A 78 -17.69 10.89 10.88
C PHE A 78 -17.15 9.53 10.42
N VAL A 79 -16.85 9.35 9.13
CA VAL A 79 -16.23 8.11 8.62
C VAL A 79 -14.83 7.90 9.19
N SER A 80 -14.09 8.97 9.47
CA SER A 80 -12.79 8.88 10.13
C SER A 80 -12.92 8.39 11.57
N LEU A 81 -13.94 8.86 12.28
CA LEU A 81 -14.27 8.37 13.62
C LEU A 81 -14.71 6.89 13.60
N LEU A 82 -15.53 6.49 12.62
CA LEU A 82 -15.88 5.08 12.44
C LEU A 82 -14.66 4.20 12.14
N ARG A 83 -13.63 4.73 11.46
CA ARG A 83 -12.37 4.00 11.26
C ARG A 83 -11.64 3.72 12.57
N LEU A 84 -11.68 4.64 13.54
CA LEU A 84 -11.14 4.39 14.88
C LEU A 84 -11.89 3.27 15.59
N GLY A 85 -13.23 3.25 15.50
CA GLY A 85 -14.06 2.17 16.04
C GLY A 85 -13.77 0.82 15.36
N ARG A 86 -13.63 0.81 14.04
CA ARG A 86 -13.22 -0.40 13.28
C ARG A 86 -11.83 -0.88 13.67
N TRP A 87 -10.93 0.02 14.02
CA TRP A 87 -9.62 -0.33 14.52
C TRP A 87 -9.70 -1.04 15.89
N ALA A 88 -10.50 -0.52 16.82
CA ALA A 88 -10.72 -1.18 18.11
C ALA A 88 -11.31 -2.59 17.91
N SER A 89 -12.36 -2.70 17.07
CA SER A 89 -12.95 -3.98 16.70
C SER A 89 -11.95 -4.93 16.01
N PHE A 90 -11.09 -4.38 15.16
CA PHE A 90 -10.05 -5.17 14.50
C PHE A 90 -9.06 -5.74 15.53
N ARG A 91 -8.59 -4.93 16.46
CA ARG A 91 -7.65 -5.37 17.51
C ARG A 91 -8.23 -6.49 18.39
N GLU A 92 -9.52 -6.43 18.68
CA GLU A 92 -10.22 -7.45 19.46
C GLU A 92 -10.45 -8.76 18.66
N ASN A 93 -10.50 -8.69 17.35
CA ASN A 93 -10.74 -9.84 16.46
C ASN A 93 -9.47 -10.34 15.74
N SER A 94 -8.30 -9.83 16.09
CA SER A 94 -7.01 -10.26 15.55
C SER A 94 -6.09 -10.78 16.62
N ILE A 95 -5.27 -11.74 16.26
CA ILE A 95 -4.31 -12.34 17.18
C ILE A 95 -3.01 -11.53 17.09
N GLN A 96 -2.58 -10.93 18.20
CA GLN A 96 -1.25 -10.37 18.29
C GLN A 96 -0.22 -11.50 18.31
N LEU A 97 0.71 -11.45 17.40
CA LEU A 97 1.75 -12.46 17.28
C LEU A 97 2.91 -12.14 18.23
N GLY A 98 3.31 -13.13 19.01
CA GLY A 98 4.48 -13.07 19.88
C GLY A 98 5.73 -13.65 19.21
N ARG A 99 6.90 -13.20 19.68
CA ARG A 99 8.20 -13.70 19.18
C ARG A 99 8.39 -15.21 19.43
N GLU A 100 7.79 -15.71 20.50
CA GLU A 100 7.85 -17.14 20.85
C GLU A 100 6.93 -17.99 19.97
N GLN A 101 5.85 -17.40 19.44
CA GLN A 101 4.89 -18.12 18.60
C GLN A 101 5.37 -18.29 17.14
N VAL A 102 6.00 -17.24 16.61
CA VAL A 102 6.44 -17.21 15.20
C VAL A 102 7.86 -16.63 15.06
N PRO A 103 8.87 -17.29 15.65
CA PRO A 103 10.24 -16.76 15.73
C PRO A 103 10.86 -16.48 14.35
N ALA A 104 10.57 -17.31 13.35
CA ALA A 104 11.07 -17.13 12.00
C ALA A 104 10.56 -15.84 11.34
N ILE A 105 9.29 -15.48 11.54
CA ILE A 105 8.71 -14.23 11.01
C ILE A 105 9.37 -13.02 11.68
N PHE A 106 9.55 -13.07 13.00
CA PHE A 106 10.21 -11.98 13.72
C PHE A 106 11.69 -11.85 13.38
N ALA A 107 12.40 -12.93 13.11
CA ALA A 107 13.79 -12.87 12.65
C ALA A 107 13.93 -12.10 11.33
N VAL A 108 13.02 -12.34 10.37
CA VAL A 108 12.95 -11.60 9.11
C VAL A 108 12.57 -10.15 9.35
N LEU A 109 11.52 -9.89 10.13
CA LEU A 109 11.04 -8.56 10.45
C LEU A 109 12.14 -7.71 11.10
N ASP A 110 12.82 -8.21 12.12
CA ASP A 110 13.89 -7.52 12.84
C ASP A 110 15.07 -7.18 11.92
N ARG A 111 15.42 -8.09 11.02
CA ARG A 111 16.46 -7.86 10.02
C ARG A 111 16.06 -6.71 9.07
N LEU A 112 14.85 -6.76 8.53
CA LEU A 112 14.34 -5.71 7.64
C LEU A 112 14.24 -4.35 8.37
N CYS A 113 13.78 -4.33 9.62
CA CYS A 113 13.68 -3.12 10.43
C CYS A 113 15.06 -2.51 10.72
N ARG A 114 16.08 -3.33 11.01
CA ARG A 114 17.46 -2.86 11.19
C ARG A 114 17.99 -2.20 9.91
N VAL A 115 17.74 -2.77 8.75
CA VAL A 115 18.15 -2.20 7.46
C VAL A 115 17.40 -0.92 7.17
N ALA A 116 16.11 -0.88 7.51
CA ALA A 116 15.24 0.29 7.32
C ALA A 116 15.47 1.40 8.36
N GLY A 117 16.20 1.14 9.44
CA GLY A 117 16.46 2.11 10.52
C GLY A 117 15.21 2.47 11.33
N ILE A 118 14.28 1.51 11.53
CA ILE A 118 13.06 1.72 12.30
C ILE A 118 12.88 0.66 13.38
N ASP A 119 12.15 1.04 14.44
CA ASP A 119 11.73 0.07 15.44
C ASP A 119 10.73 -0.94 14.85
N PRO A 120 10.81 -2.23 15.24
CA PRO A 120 9.88 -3.24 14.78
C PRO A 120 8.43 -2.89 15.10
N PRO A 121 7.52 -2.92 14.11
CA PRO A 121 6.11 -2.74 14.33
C PRO A 121 5.47 -3.92 15.07
N GLU A 122 4.33 -3.69 15.70
CA GLU A 122 3.49 -4.76 16.23
C GLU A 122 2.96 -5.63 15.08
N LEU A 123 2.98 -6.94 15.26
CA LEU A 123 2.53 -7.88 14.25
C LEU A 123 1.23 -8.57 14.69
N TYR A 124 0.25 -8.59 13.82
CA TYR A 124 -1.05 -9.23 14.05
C TYR A 124 -1.38 -10.20 12.93
N ALA A 125 -2.06 -11.29 13.26
CA ALA A 125 -2.69 -12.20 12.33
C ALA A 125 -4.20 -11.97 12.32
N SER A 126 -4.80 -11.94 11.14
CA SER A 126 -6.25 -11.78 11.00
C SER A 126 -6.83 -12.69 9.92
N ALA A 127 -7.92 -13.37 10.27
CA ALA A 127 -8.74 -14.12 9.34
C ALA A 127 -9.91 -13.28 8.78
N MET A 128 -10.04 -12.01 9.18
CA MET A 128 -11.14 -11.15 8.74
C MET A 128 -11.01 -10.81 7.26
N GLY A 129 -12.05 -11.09 6.48
CA GLY A 129 -12.18 -10.65 5.10
C GLY A 129 -12.07 -9.12 4.98
N GLY A 130 -11.36 -8.65 3.93
CA GLY A 130 -11.16 -7.23 3.66
C GLY A 130 -9.83 -6.65 4.13
N VAL A 131 -9.01 -7.40 4.85
CA VAL A 131 -7.62 -7.03 5.15
C VAL A 131 -6.72 -7.28 3.93
N GLY A 132 -7.17 -8.10 2.99
CA GLY A 132 -6.33 -8.61 1.91
C GLY A 132 -5.26 -9.56 2.47
N ILE A 133 -4.16 -9.70 1.73
CA ILE A 133 -3.06 -10.59 2.15
C ILE A 133 -2.28 -9.99 3.30
N SER A 134 -2.07 -8.67 3.28
CA SER A 134 -1.40 -7.92 4.35
C SER A 134 -1.80 -6.45 4.34
N THR A 135 -1.60 -5.76 5.45
CA THR A 135 -1.74 -4.30 5.52
C THR A 135 -0.91 -3.73 6.65
N ALA A 136 -0.47 -2.48 6.51
CA ALA A 136 0.21 -1.74 7.56
C ALA A 136 -0.57 -0.48 7.95
N LEU A 137 -0.55 -0.17 9.23
CA LEU A 137 -1.27 0.95 9.82
C LEU A 137 -0.37 1.71 10.79
N ALA A 138 -0.52 3.03 10.82
CA ALA A 138 0.09 3.89 11.82
C ALA A 138 -1.03 4.63 12.57
N LEU A 139 -1.21 4.34 13.86
CA LEU A 139 -2.26 4.90 14.68
C LEU A 139 -1.74 5.26 16.07
N GLY A 140 -1.94 6.51 16.49
CA GLY A 140 -1.59 6.95 17.84
C GLY A 140 -0.12 6.72 18.22
N GLY A 141 0.80 6.83 17.26
CA GLY A 141 2.23 6.54 17.46
C GLY A 141 2.61 5.06 17.37
N ARG A 142 1.64 4.15 17.30
CA ARG A 142 1.89 2.72 17.08
C ARG A 142 2.00 2.41 15.61
N ARG A 143 2.95 1.55 15.26
CA ARG A 143 3.14 0.98 13.93
C ARG A 143 2.74 -0.48 13.98
N ILE A 144 1.86 -0.89 13.06
CA ILE A 144 1.25 -2.20 13.11
C ILE A 144 1.25 -2.78 11.71
N ILE A 145 1.63 -4.04 11.59
CA ILE A 145 1.47 -4.85 10.38
C ILE A 145 0.49 -5.96 10.69
N VAL A 146 -0.47 -6.12 9.82
CA VAL A 146 -1.46 -7.19 9.88
C VAL A 146 -1.22 -8.13 8.73
N LEU A 147 -1.04 -9.41 9.03
CA LEU A 147 -0.91 -10.48 8.05
C LEU A 147 -2.25 -11.21 7.96
N GLY A 148 -2.76 -11.36 6.74
CA GLY A 148 -3.95 -12.15 6.47
C GLY A 148 -3.65 -13.65 6.52
N GLN A 149 -4.69 -14.46 6.62
CA GLN A 149 -4.62 -15.92 6.66
C GLN A 149 -3.82 -16.48 5.45
N ASP A 150 -3.98 -15.88 4.27
CA ASP A 150 -3.31 -16.33 3.04
C ASP A 150 -1.78 -16.28 3.13
N VAL A 151 -1.23 -15.35 3.96
CA VAL A 151 0.21 -15.31 4.20
C VAL A 151 0.68 -16.55 4.95
N PHE A 152 -0.08 -16.97 5.96
CA PHE A 152 0.26 -18.17 6.75
C PHE A 152 0.11 -19.44 5.94
N GLN A 153 -0.97 -19.59 5.17
CA GLN A 153 -1.16 -20.72 4.25
C GLN A 153 -0.03 -20.78 3.21
N GLY A 154 0.36 -19.63 2.66
CA GLY A 154 1.50 -19.54 1.75
C GLY A 154 2.86 -19.76 2.40
N LEU A 155 2.96 -19.73 3.72
CA LEU A 155 4.21 -19.81 4.49
C LEU A 155 4.32 -21.05 5.37
N GLU A 156 3.52 -22.08 5.15
CA GLU A 156 3.60 -23.35 5.91
C GLU A 156 5.02 -23.95 5.93
N ARG A 157 5.86 -23.59 4.95
CA ARG A 157 7.28 -23.91 4.87
C ARG A 157 8.11 -22.63 4.85
N ILE A 158 8.12 -21.91 5.99
CA ILE A 158 8.79 -20.60 6.09
C ILE A 158 10.27 -20.67 5.70
N GLU A 159 10.94 -21.76 6.01
CA GLU A 159 12.38 -21.95 5.73
C GLU A 159 12.66 -21.89 4.21
N ASP A 160 11.79 -22.48 3.40
CA ASP A 160 11.91 -22.48 1.93
C ASP A 160 11.35 -21.21 1.27
N ARG A 161 10.71 -20.33 2.03
CA ARG A 161 9.96 -19.16 1.52
C ARG A 161 10.33 -17.85 2.21
N ALA A 162 11.51 -17.79 2.81
CA ALA A 162 12.00 -16.59 3.48
C ALA A 162 12.00 -15.36 2.53
N ASP A 163 12.32 -15.55 1.26
CA ASP A 163 12.31 -14.52 0.22
C ASP A 163 10.91 -13.93 -0.02
N VAL A 164 9.89 -14.78 0.01
CA VAL A 164 8.46 -14.37 -0.14
C VAL A 164 8.03 -13.53 1.06
N LEU A 165 8.34 -14.01 2.27
CA LEU A 165 8.04 -13.32 3.52
C LEU A 165 8.77 -11.97 3.60
N GLU A 166 10.04 -11.91 3.20
CA GLU A 166 10.82 -10.69 3.12
C GLU A 166 10.16 -9.64 2.23
N PHE A 167 9.69 -10.05 1.05
CA PHE A 167 9.02 -9.13 0.15
C PHE A 167 7.70 -8.62 0.73
N VAL A 168 6.86 -9.48 1.30
CA VAL A 168 5.57 -9.09 1.89
C VAL A 168 5.79 -8.14 3.07
N LEU A 169 6.68 -8.49 4.00
CA LEU A 169 7.01 -7.62 5.12
C LEU A 169 7.69 -6.34 4.66
N GLY A 170 8.60 -6.40 3.69
CA GLY A 170 9.24 -5.24 3.09
C GLY A 170 8.23 -4.29 2.45
N TYR A 171 7.22 -4.81 1.76
CA TYR A 171 6.15 -4.02 1.16
C TYR A 171 5.32 -3.27 2.20
N GLU A 172 4.98 -3.91 3.32
CA GLU A 172 4.25 -3.27 4.42
C GLU A 172 5.12 -2.32 5.25
N LEU A 173 6.39 -2.67 5.49
CA LEU A 173 7.36 -1.74 6.08
C LEU A 173 7.55 -0.50 5.21
N GLY A 174 7.62 -0.67 3.88
CA GLY A 174 7.65 0.44 2.94
C GLY A 174 6.47 1.38 3.11
N ARG A 175 5.29 0.87 3.40
CA ARG A 175 4.11 1.70 3.69
C ARG A 175 4.27 2.55 4.95
N LEU A 176 4.91 2.00 6.00
CA LEU A 176 5.20 2.72 7.23
C LEU A 176 6.33 3.74 7.06
N VAL A 177 7.45 3.30 6.49
CA VAL A 177 8.68 4.11 6.33
C VAL A 177 8.47 5.28 5.35
N LEU A 178 7.73 5.05 4.27
CA LEU A 178 7.41 6.09 3.28
C LEU A 178 6.26 7.01 3.71
N GLY A 179 5.63 6.75 4.87
CA GLY A 179 4.57 7.59 5.42
C GLY A 179 3.18 7.40 4.81
N HIS A 180 2.99 6.38 3.95
CA HIS A 180 1.71 6.12 3.26
C HIS A 180 0.60 5.60 4.20
N ALA A 181 0.92 5.28 5.45
CA ALA A 181 -0.02 4.90 6.50
C ALA A 181 -0.32 6.05 7.47
N SER A 182 0.18 7.25 7.19
CA SER A 182 0.05 8.41 8.06
C SER A 182 -1.39 8.93 8.11
N TRP A 183 -1.86 9.27 9.31
CA TRP A 183 -3.17 9.90 9.50
C TRP A 183 -3.27 11.30 8.85
N TRP A 184 -2.15 12.01 8.76
CA TRP A 184 -2.06 13.30 8.07
C TRP A 184 -2.35 13.17 6.58
N GLU A 185 -1.84 12.12 5.96
CA GLU A 185 -2.13 11.84 4.55
C GLU A 185 -3.61 11.53 4.34
N ASP A 186 -4.21 10.79 5.28
CA ASP A 186 -5.65 10.50 5.23
C ASP A 186 -6.50 11.76 5.45
N LEU A 187 -6.06 12.68 6.27
CA LEU A 187 -6.73 13.98 6.46
C LEU A 187 -6.57 14.86 5.21
N LEU A 188 -5.33 15.01 4.72
CA LEU A 188 -5.01 15.88 3.59
C LEU A 188 -5.67 15.42 2.28
N LEU A 189 -5.86 14.12 2.10
CA LEU A 189 -6.34 13.51 0.86
C LEU A 189 -7.70 12.81 1.02
N GLY A 190 -8.38 13.06 2.12
CA GLY A 190 -9.56 12.28 2.54
C GLY A 190 -10.69 12.23 1.53
N TYR A 191 -11.05 13.34 0.88
CA TYR A 191 -12.09 13.36 -0.15
C TYR A 191 -11.59 12.73 -1.44
N LEU A 192 -10.37 13.07 -1.87
CA LEU A 192 -9.77 12.55 -3.10
C LEU A 192 -9.63 11.03 -3.06
N LYS A 193 -9.18 10.47 -1.93
CA LYS A 193 -9.05 9.01 -1.76
C LYS A 193 -10.38 8.25 -1.87
N ARG A 194 -11.51 8.93 -1.71
CA ARG A 194 -12.85 8.34 -1.85
C ARG A 194 -13.39 8.34 -3.27
N ILE A 195 -12.84 9.17 -4.15
CA ILE A 195 -13.24 9.24 -5.55
C ILE A 195 -12.34 8.28 -6.34
N PRO A 196 -12.89 7.15 -6.87
CA PRO A 196 -12.07 6.09 -7.48
C PRO A 196 -11.11 6.59 -8.56
N VAL A 197 -11.58 7.47 -9.46
CA VAL A 197 -10.78 8.01 -10.57
C VAL A 197 -9.62 8.87 -10.06
N LEU A 198 -9.88 9.74 -9.08
CA LEU A 198 -8.89 10.70 -8.58
C LEU A 198 -7.82 10.04 -7.69
N ARG A 199 -8.16 8.97 -6.98
CA ARG A 199 -7.21 8.25 -6.13
C ARG A 199 -6.19 7.40 -6.90
N LEU A 200 -6.53 6.96 -8.15
CA LEU A 200 -5.71 6.00 -8.90
C LEU A 200 -4.27 6.45 -9.15
N PRO A 201 -3.99 7.71 -9.58
CA PRO A 201 -2.62 8.17 -9.78
C PRO A 201 -1.79 8.06 -8.50
N LEU A 202 -2.35 8.50 -7.37
CA LEU A 202 -1.69 8.46 -6.06
C LEU A 202 -1.40 7.03 -5.62
N ILE A 203 -2.40 6.15 -5.62
CA ILE A 203 -2.23 4.75 -5.23
C ILE A 203 -1.22 4.05 -6.15
N THR A 204 -1.20 4.38 -7.44
CA THR A 204 -0.27 3.77 -8.39
C THR A 204 1.18 4.12 -8.06
N VAL A 205 1.49 5.40 -7.80
CA VAL A 205 2.87 5.80 -7.45
C VAL A 205 3.29 5.31 -6.06
N GLN A 206 2.39 5.34 -5.09
CA GLN A 206 2.66 4.83 -3.74
C GLN A 206 2.88 3.31 -3.73
N THR A 207 2.11 2.56 -4.51
CA THR A 207 2.33 1.11 -4.67
C THR A 207 3.68 0.85 -5.33
N ALA A 208 4.04 1.61 -6.37
CA ALA A 208 5.33 1.47 -7.02
C ALA A 208 6.51 1.78 -6.07
N SER A 209 6.38 2.78 -5.19
CA SER A 209 7.40 3.09 -4.18
C SER A 209 7.55 1.95 -3.16
N ARG A 210 6.44 1.38 -2.70
CA ARG A 210 6.45 0.23 -1.78
C ARG A 210 7.05 -1.01 -2.43
N ASP A 211 6.72 -1.28 -3.69
CA ASP A 211 7.30 -2.37 -4.46
C ASP A 211 8.82 -2.20 -4.61
N ARG A 212 9.27 -0.98 -4.92
CA ARG A 212 10.71 -0.67 -5.01
C ARG A 212 11.40 -0.86 -3.66
N PHE A 213 10.78 -0.40 -2.57
CA PHE A 213 11.31 -0.59 -1.22
C PHE A 213 11.46 -2.08 -0.89
N ALA A 214 10.41 -2.88 -1.11
CA ALA A 214 10.43 -4.31 -0.88
C ALA A 214 11.50 -5.01 -1.75
N ALA A 215 11.56 -4.68 -3.03
CA ALA A 215 12.52 -5.27 -3.97
C ALA A 215 13.99 -4.90 -3.65
N THR A 216 14.23 -3.73 -3.06
CA THR A 216 15.57 -3.33 -2.59
C THR A 216 15.98 -4.16 -1.37
N LEU A 217 15.07 -4.47 -0.47
CA LEU A 217 15.31 -5.28 0.71
C LEU A 217 15.41 -6.77 0.41
N SER A 218 14.62 -7.24 -0.56
CA SER A 218 14.52 -8.66 -0.94
C SER A 218 14.76 -8.85 -2.44
N PRO A 219 15.96 -9.24 -2.85
CA PRO A 219 16.29 -9.43 -4.27
C PRO A 219 15.52 -10.55 -4.99
N GLY A 220 14.85 -11.44 -4.27
CA GLY A 220 14.04 -12.56 -4.80
C GLY A 220 12.58 -12.27 -5.06
N SER A 221 12.21 -11.03 -5.23
CA SER A 221 10.86 -10.41 -5.12
C SER A 221 9.73 -11.01 -5.94
N ILE A 222 9.99 -11.78 -7.00
CA ILE A 222 8.92 -12.23 -7.93
C ILE A 222 7.90 -13.12 -7.22
N ARG A 223 8.34 -14.08 -6.43
CA ARG A 223 7.45 -15.00 -5.69
C ARG A 223 6.58 -14.25 -4.68
N GLY A 224 7.13 -13.24 -4.01
CA GLY A 224 6.37 -12.38 -3.10
C GLY A 224 5.27 -11.58 -3.80
N LEU A 225 5.53 -11.10 -5.02
CA LEU A 225 4.50 -10.46 -5.86
C LEU A 225 3.42 -11.44 -6.30
N VAL A 226 3.78 -12.69 -6.61
CA VAL A 226 2.82 -13.75 -6.96
C VAL A 226 1.93 -14.06 -5.75
N LEU A 227 2.51 -14.20 -4.55
CA LEU A 227 1.72 -14.39 -3.32
C LEU A 227 0.71 -13.26 -3.11
N LEU A 228 1.15 -11.99 -3.24
CA LEU A 228 0.28 -10.81 -3.07
C LEU A 228 -0.87 -10.75 -4.10
N ALA A 229 -0.78 -11.47 -5.20
CA ALA A 229 -1.76 -11.43 -6.27
C ALA A 229 -2.65 -12.68 -6.35
N ALA A 230 -2.07 -13.84 -6.12
CA ALA A 230 -2.71 -15.13 -6.36
C ALA A 230 -3.07 -15.87 -5.07
N GLY A 231 -2.58 -15.38 -3.92
CA GLY A 231 -2.73 -16.09 -2.65
C GLY A 231 -1.71 -17.22 -2.46
N GLY A 232 -1.76 -17.84 -1.27
CA GLY A 232 -0.79 -18.87 -0.87
C GLY A 232 -0.91 -20.18 -1.65
N ASP A 233 -2.15 -20.58 -1.93
CA ASP A 233 -2.43 -21.88 -2.53
C ASP A 233 -1.86 -22.05 -3.95
N LEU A 234 -1.78 -20.96 -4.72
CA LEU A 234 -1.26 -21.00 -6.09
C LEU A 234 0.26 -20.79 -6.17
N LEU A 235 0.90 -20.39 -5.08
CA LEU A 235 2.31 -20.01 -5.11
C LEU A 235 3.23 -21.14 -5.58
N ASP A 236 2.94 -22.38 -5.21
CA ASP A 236 3.75 -23.58 -5.58
C ASP A 236 3.42 -24.12 -6.97
N HIS A 237 2.24 -23.76 -7.52
CA HIS A 237 1.79 -24.22 -8.82
C HIS A 237 2.18 -23.28 -9.95
N VAL A 238 2.65 -22.06 -9.64
CA VAL A 238 3.00 -21.04 -10.64
C VAL A 238 4.52 -20.93 -10.77
N ASP A 239 5.03 -21.19 -11.97
CA ASP A 239 6.38 -20.79 -12.31
C ASP A 239 6.44 -19.24 -12.40
N ALA A 240 6.99 -18.64 -11.36
CA ALA A 240 7.06 -17.19 -11.26
C ALA A 240 7.90 -16.55 -12.38
N ALA A 241 8.94 -17.24 -12.88
CA ALA A 241 9.80 -16.74 -13.94
C ALA A 241 9.05 -16.76 -15.30
N ALA A 242 8.40 -17.88 -15.63
CA ALA A 242 7.58 -18.00 -16.83
C ALA A 242 6.42 -17.00 -16.83
N PHE A 243 5.79 -16.79 -15.67
CA PHE A 243 4.72 -15.81 -15.50
C PHE A 243 5.20 -14.37 -15.76
N VAL A 244 6.35 -13.98 -15.24
CA VAL A 244 6.94 -12.65 -15.50
C VAL A 244 7.27 -12.48 -16.98
N GLU A 245 7.86 -13.50 -17.60
CA GLU A 245 8.18 -13.47 -19.03
C GLU A 245 6.92 -13.27 -19.88
N GLN A 246 5.84 -13.99 -19.57
CA GLN A 246 4.55 -13.85 -20.24
C GLN A 246 4.02 -12.41 -20.13
N ILE A 247 4.06 -11.81 -18.91
CA ILE A 247 3.60 -10.43 -18.69
C ILE A 247 4.43 -9.40 -19.45
N LEU A 248 5.73 -9.63 -19.57
CA LEU A 248 6.62 -8.71 -20.28
C LEU A 248 6.47 -8.83 -21.81
N ARG A 249 6.17 -10.04 -22.31
CA ARG A 249 6.01 -10.32 -23.75
C ARG A 249 4.68 -9.80 -24.29
N ASP A 250 3.59 -9.95 -23.51
CA ASP A 250 2.23 -9.59 -23.97
C ASP A 250 1.60 -8.51 -23.04
N PRO A 251 1.84 -7.22 -23.34
CA PRO A 251 1.29 -6.15 -22.55
C PRO A 251 -0.20 -5.93 -22.85
N THR A 252 -1.02 -5.97 -21.81
CA THR A 252 -2.44 -5.62 -21.91
C THR A 252 -2.62 -4.20 -22.47
N PRO A 253 -3.52 -3.97 -23.45
CA PRO A 253 -3.80 -2.64 -23.98
C PRO A 253 -4.14 -1.63 -22.88
N ALA A 254 -3.60 -0.41 -23.00
CA ALA A 254 -3.67 0.62 -21.94
C ALA A 254 -5.12 0.95 -21.49
N ARG A 255 -6.07 0.96 -22.44
CA ARG A 255 -7.50 1.22 -22.17
C ARG A 255 -8.10 0.19 -21.22
N TRP A 256 -7.84 -1.11 -21.43
CA TRP A 256 -8.35 -2.17 -20.57
C TRP A 256 -7.62 -2.21 -19.22
N ALA A 257 -6.32 -1.94 -19.23
CA ALA A 257 -5.54 -1.80 -18.01
C ALA A 257 -6.06 -0.66 -17.10
N TRP A 258 -6.59 0.43 -17.70
CA TRP A 258 -7.17 1.52 -16.93
C TRP A 258 -8.51 1.15 -16.30
N VAL A 259 -9.41 0.51 -17.05
CA VAL A 259 -10.69 0.02 -16.53
C VAL A 259 -10.48 -0.93 -15.34
N GLY A 260 -9.60 -1.92 -15.50
CA GLY A 260 -9.31 -2.85 -14.42
C GLY A 260 -8.63 -2.20 -13.19
N LYS A 261 -7.87 -1.10 -13.34
CA LYS A 261 -7.37 -0.32 -12.20
C LYS A 261 -8.51 0.34 -11.43
N LEU A 262 -9.54 0.83 -12.12
CA LEU A 262 -10.73 1.41 -11.48
C LEU A 262 -11.47 0.36 -10.66
N GLU A 263 -11.68 -0.82 -11.21
CA GLU A 263 -12.38 -1.94 -10.56
C GLU A 263 -11.64 -2.38 -9.28
N ARG A 264 -10.33 -2.61 -9.35
CA ARG A 264 -9.52 -3.03 -8.20
C ARG A 264 -9.13 -1.90 -7.25
N GLY A 265 -9.27 -0.65 -7.71
CA GLY A 265 -8.85 0.52 -6.94
C GLY A 265 -7.34 0.68 -6.78
N GLY A 266 -6.54 0.07 -7.69
CA GLY A 266 -5.08 0.14 -7.65
C GLY A 266 -4.42 -0.53 -8.86
N PRO A 267 -3.08 -0.51 -8.96
CA PRO A 267 -2.36 -1.11 -10.07
C PRO A 267 -2.46 -2.64 -10.04
N HIS A 268 -2.66 -3.23 -11.23
CA HIS A 268 -2.63 -4.67 -11.40
C HIS A 268 -1.22 -5.23 -11.20
N LEU A 269 -1.13 -6.52 -10.86
CA LEU A 269 0.11 -7.25 -10.74
C LEU A 269 1.03 -7.06 -11.97
N ALA A 270 0.48 -7.21 -13.17
CA ALA A 270 1.24 -7.01 -14.41
C ALA A 270 1.85 -5.60 -14.53
N ALA A 271 1.15 -4.57 -14.07
CA ALA A 271 1.69 -3.20 -14.05
C ALA A 271 2.80 -3.04 -13.01
N ARG A 272 2.69 -3.68 -11.84
CA ARG A 272 3.72 -3.70 -10.79
C ARG A 272 4.98 -4.41 -11.27
N ILE A 273 4.85 -5.59 -11.88
CA ILE A 273 5.97 -6.34 -12.47
C ILE A 273 6.68 -5.49 -13.53
N ARG A 274 5.96 -4.90 -14.47
CA ARG A 274 6.55 -4.03 -15.50
C ARG A 274 7.24 -2.79 -14.91
N ALA A 275 6.70 -2.24 -13.82
CA ALA A 275 7.31 -1.10 -13.14
C ALA A 275 8.64 -1.47 -12.47
N LEU A 276 8.70 -2.61 -11.80
CA LEU A 276 9.94 -3.14 -11.20
C LEU A 276 10.97 -3.54 -12.24
N SER A 277 10.53 -4.15 -13.36
CA SER A 277 11.41 -4.50 -14.48
C SER A 277 12.09 -3.26 -15.07
N ARG A 278 11.31 -2.19 -15.35
CA ARG A 278 11.86 -0.91 -15.84
C ARG A 278 12.81 -0.24 -14.84
N ALA A 279 12.61 -0.47 -13.55
CA ALA A 279 13.50 0.04 -12.51
C ALA A 279 14.77 -0.82 -12.32
N GLY A 280 14.91 -1.93 -13.05
CA GLY A 280 16.04 -2.86 -12.91
C GLY A 280 16.04 -3.63 -11.59
N LEU A 281 14.90 -3.65 -10.88
CA LEU A 281 14.76 -4.27 -9.55
C LEU A 281 14.22 -5.70 -9.59
N LEU A 282 13.76 -6.18 -10.75
CA LEU A 282 13.46 -7.59 -10.94
C LEU A 282 14.76 -8.32 -11.27
N ARG A 283 15.27 -9.06 -10.30
CA ARG A 283 16.30 -10.07 -10.56
C ARG A 283 15.56 -11.34 -10.97
N ALA A 284 15.78 -11.78 -12.21
CA ALA A 284 15.38 -13.14 -12.57
C ALA A 284 16.03 -14.12 -11.58
N PRO A 285 15.29 -15.06 -10.98
CA PRO A 285 15.94 -16.17 -10.28
C PRO A 285 16.92 -16.77 -11.28
N ALA A 286 18.13 -17.08 -10.82
CA ALA A 286 19.17 -17.65 -11.67
C ALA A 286 18.55 -18.85 -12.41
N LEU A 287 18.34 -18.71 -13.71
CA LEU A 287 17.70 -19.67 -14.61
C LEU A 287 18.61 -20.89 -14.83
N GLY A 288 19.12 -21.50 -13.76
CA GLY A 288 20.14 -22.54 -13.90
C GLY A 288 20.15 -23.67 -12.90
N ALA A 289 19.46 -23.59 -11.76
CA ALA A 289 19.71 -24.55 -10.66
C ALA A 289 18.62 -25.63 -10.45
N ALA A 290 17.56 -25.70 -11.24
CA ALA A 290 16.46 -26.64 -11.01
C ALA A 290 16.08 -27.52 -12.23
N ARG A 291 17.03 -27.84 -13.10
CA ARG A 291 16.82 -28.83 -14.18
C ARG A 291 17.91 -29.89 -14.22
N THR A 292 18.25 -30.46 -13.08
CA THR A 292 18.97 -31.77 -13.04
C THR A 292 18.55 -32.48 -11.76
N SER A 293 17.42 -33.15 -11.79
CA SER A 293 17.16 -34.41 -11.07
C SER A 293 15.89 -35.04 -11.60
#